data_7e8cfa2df341b36f428e1abd4d8092a9
#
_entry.id   7e8cfa2df341b36f428e1abd4d8092a9
#
_cell.length_a   1.000
_cell.length_b   1.000
_cell.length_c   1.000
_cell.angle_alpha   90.00
_cell.angle_beta   90.00
_cell.angle_gamma   90.00
#
_symmetry.space_group_name_H-M   'P 1'
#
loop_
_entity.id
_entity.type
_entity.pdbx_description
1 polymer ?
#
loop_
_entity_poly.entity_id
_entity_poly.type
_entity_poly.pdbx_seq_one_letter_code
_entity_poly.pdbx_strand_id
1 'polypeptide(L)'
;MPPSLDNLFHKRGSIREEALTALIKYLKNDIRLGFLQNNYITILSRCEISFKKGSAAEIKLAAQAIGLLALTVGPGDCANEIYNESLRLLPLALKSKSQPIAILECLSIVTFVRDNDFDETERSMQIIWEYINKKCIEKDAATVVASAISAWSLLLAKIDHCRLDNNFWKVVIPFFLELLKSKYEVSAEHAIYHPVVVEALALVSEKGSQHKFCSEADDNSYTGVLGVADMQHDESAVDEKWNVSELLKEYNCKQTSLKVGRYIFKLTTSSEQKKMSYLKHFLGDGFNKHIVDNNFLHNVFNGKREEYRGPTLYVPEEKEVTAEIYIPGDRDIRNRERLINNSRNSIMSKGKTQLRNKLRTIAQEKKTCQGFLHDEMTDG
;
A
#
# COMPACT_ATOMS: atom_id res chain seq x y z
N MET A 1 -9.81 7.47 21.31
CA MET A 1 -9.16 8.33 22.31
C MET A 1 -7.66 8.04 22.24
N PRO A 2 -6.75 9.02 22.16
CA PRO A 2 -5.33 8.76 22.12
C PRO A 2 -4.88 8.03 23.39
N PRO A 3 -3.93 7.09 23.28
CA PRO A 3 -3.40 6.39 24.44
C PRO A 3 -2.59 7.34 25.33
N SER A 4 -2.58 7.10 26.64
CA SER A 4 -1.65 7.79 27.52
C SER A 4 -0.22 7.35 27.19
N LEU A 5 0.67 8.30 26.98
CA LEU A 5 2.10 8.03 26.74
C LEU A 5 2.89 7.80 28.04
N ASP A 6 2.29 8.04 29.22
CA ASP A 6 2.96 7.95 30.51
C ASP A 6 3.51 6.54 30.78
N ASN A 7 2.77 5.51 30.37
CA ASN A 7 3.19 4.12 30.54
C ASN A 7 4.44 3.74 29.72
N LEU A 8 4.79 4.51 28.68
CA LEU A 8 6.06 4.33 27.96
C LEU A 8 7.28 4.69 28.82
N PHE A 9 7.09 5.46 29.89
CA PHE A 9 8.14 5.85 30.84
C PHE A 9 8.28 4.86 32.01
N HIS A 10 7.43 3.84 32.08
CA HIS A 10 7.41 2.96 33.22
C HIS A 10 8.70 2.10 33.31
N LYS A 11 9.14 1.81 34.54
CA LYS A 11 10.38 1.02 34.80
C LYS A 11 10.24 -0.44 34.36
N ARG A 12 9.05 -1.04 34.47
CA ARG A 12 8.76 -2.44 34.08
C ARG A 12 8.54 -2.57 32.57
N GLY A 13 9.30 -3.51 31.96
CA GLY A 13 9.19 -3.76 30.49
C GLY A 13 7.80 -4.19 30.04
N SER A 14 7.11 -5.04 30.80
CA SER A 14 5.75 -5.49 30.45
C SER A 14 4.75 -4.35 30.30
N ILE A 15 4.83 -3.32 31.15
CA ILE A 15 3.95 -2.15 31.09
C ILE A 15 4.29 -1.30 29.85
N ARG A 16 5.59 -1.19 29.50
CA ARG A 16 5.99 -0.51 28.27
C ARG A 16 5.55 -1.27 27.01
N GLU A 17 5.63 -2.60 27.03
CA GLU A 17 5.14 -3.46 25.93
C GLU A 17 3.63 -3.32 25.74
N GLU A 18 2.84 -3.28 26.81
CA GLU A 18 1.41 -3.00 26.77
C GLU A 18 1.12 -1.60 26.20
N ALA A 19 1.89 -0.59 26.64
CA ALA A 19 1.75 0.78 26.15
C ALA A 19 2.10 0.90 24.65
N LEU A 20 3.17 0.25 24.19
CA LEU A 20 3.53 0.18 22.77
C LEU A 20 2.47 -0.55 21.96
N THR A 21 1.89 -1.63 22.49
CA THR A 21 0.81 -2.37 21.83
C THR A 21 -0.44 -1.50 21.69
N ALA A 22 -0.80 -0.75 22.73
CA ALA A 22 -1.92 0.19 22.69
C ALA A 22 -1.66 1.33 21.68
N LEU A 23 -0.43 1.85 21.63
CA LEU A 23 -0.02 2.86 20.66
C LEU A 23 -0.09 2.33 19.22
N ILE A 24 0.41 1.13 18.95
CA ILE A 24 0.33 0.47 17.64
C ILE A 24 -1.13 0.30 17.22
N LYS A 25 -1.98 -0.19 18.11
CA LYS A 25 -3.41 -0.32 17.85
C LYS A 25 -4.06 1.02 17.53
N TYR A 26 -3.67 2.07 18.24
CA TYR A 26 -4.14 3.42 17.97
C TYR A 26 -3.67 3.91 16.60
N LEU A 27 -2.38 3.79 16.29
CA LEU A 27 -1.81 4.22 15.00
C LEU A 27 -2.41 3.47 13.81
N LYS A 28 -2.81 2.22 13.96
CA LYS A 28 -3.49 1.44 12.93
C LYS A 28 -4.92 1.90 12.66
N ASN A 29 -5.62 2.41 13.67
CA ASN A 29 -7.05 2.65 13.60
C ASN A 29 -7.48 4.12 13.63
N ASP A 30 -6.59 5.03 14.07
CA ASP A 30 -6.92 6.45 14.26
C ASP A 30 -5.81 7.35 13.71
N ILE A 31 -6.09 8.05 12.62
CA ILE A 31 -5.14 8.91 11.91
C ILE A 31 -5.35 10.35 12.38
N ARG A 32 -4.94 10.67 13.62
CA ARG A 32 -5.02 12.04 14.17
C ARG A 32 -3.68 12.74 14.10
N LEU A 33 -3.42 13.41 13.00
CA LEU A 33 -2.16 14.10 12.73
C LEU A 33 -1.76 15.08 13.84
N GLY A 34 -2.69 15.90 14.36
CA GLY A 34 -2.38 16.88 15.38
C GLY A 34 -1.83 16.28 16.69
N PHE A 35 -2.35 15.11 17.12
CA PHE A 35 -1.79 14.41 18.27
C PHE A 35 -0.38 13.91 18.00
N LEU A 36 -0.15 13.36 16.82
CA LEU A 36 1.13 12.76 16.44
C LEU A 36 2.21 13.82 16.23
N GLN A 37 1.89 14.93 15.56
CA GLN A 37 2.81 16.05 15.37
C GLN A 37 3.30 16.66 16.67
N ASN A 38 2.47 16.67 17.70
CA ASN A 38 2.85 17.19 19.02
C ASN A 38 3.63 16.18 19.88
N ASN A 39 3.56 14.87 19.57
CA ASN A 39 4.09 13.83 20.44
C ASN A 39 5.14 12.90 19.77
N TYR A 40 5.45 13.08 18.48
CA TYR A 40 6.34 12.14 17.75
C TYR A 40 7.73 12.07 18.37
N ILE A 41 8.31 13.18 18.82
CA ILE A 41 9.62 13.22 19.48
C ILE A 41 9.60 12.36 20.77
N THR A 42 8.54 12.49 21.57
CA THR A 42 8.38 11.70 22.79
C THR A 42 8.27 10.22 22.48
N ILE A 43 7.46 9.84 21.50
CA ILE A 43 7.30 8.45 21.06
C ILE A 43 8.63 7.91 20.55
N LEU A 44 9.32 8.66 19.68
CA LEU A 44 10.60 8.28 19.09
C LEU A 44 11.67 8.05 20.17
N SER A 45 11.81 8.99 21.12
CA SER A 45 12.78 8.88 22.22
C SER A 45 12.51 7.68 23.13
N ARG A 46 11.23 7.30 23.34
CA ARG A 46 10.90 6.09 24.12
C ARG A 46 11.20 4.82 23.35
N CYS A 47 10.90 4.77 22.07
CA CYS A 47 11.30 3.65 21.20
C CYS A 47 12.83 3.49 21.13
N GLU A 48 13.59 4.60 21.10
CA GLU A 48 15.06 4.55 21.17
C GLU A 48 15.56 3.84 22.45
N ILE A 49 14.95 4.12 23.59
CA ILE A 49 15.29 3.45 24.86
C ILE A 49 14.98 1.96 24.77
N SER A 50 13.88 1.59 24.14
CA SER A 50 13.50 0.19 23.92
C SER A 50 14.53 -0.55 23.06
N PHE A 51 15.09 0.08 22.02
CA PHE A 51 16.19 -0.50 21.25
C PHE A 51 17.47 -0.71 22.06
N LYS A 52 17.77 0.19 22.99
CA LYS A 52 19.00 0.11 23.80
C LYS A 52 18.91 -0.86 24.96
N LYS A 53 17.74 -1.01 25.58
CA LYS A 53 17.58 -1.70 26.87
C LYS A 53 16.36 -2.61 26.96
N GLY A 54 15.53 -2.68 25.90
CA GLY A 54 14.30 -3.43 25.89
C GLY A 54 14.49 -4.93 25.66
N SER A 55 13.44 -5.70 25.93
CA SER A 55 13.34 -7.11 25.53
C SER A 55 13.22 -7.25 24.02
N ALA A 56 13.39 -8.46 23.50
CA ALA A 56 13.15 -8.74 22.07
C ALA A 56 11.72 -8.37 21.63
N ALA A 57 10.73 -8.62 22.50
CA ALA A 57 9.34 -8.24 22.25
C ALA A 57 9.18 -6.71 22.22
N GLU A 58 9.79 -6.00 23.16
CA GLU A 58 9.77 -4.54 23.22
C GLU A 58 10.44 -3.90 22.00
N ILE A 59 11.59 -4.44 21.54
CA ILE A 59 12.27 -3.99 20.30
C ILE A 59 11.39 -4.16 19.09
N LYS A 60 10.71 -5.30 18.95
CA LYS A 60 9.76 -5.55 17.85
C LYS A 60 8.63 -4.52 17.84
N LEU A 61 8.01 -4.28 19.00
CA LEU A 61 6.91 -3.32 19.13
C LEU A 61 7.39 -1.88 18.85
N ALA A 62 8.59 -1.51 19.35
CA ALA A 62 9.17 -0.19 19.09
C ALA A 62 9.45 0.03 17.61
N ALA A 63 10.01 -0.95 16.89
CA ALA A 63 10.23 -0.89 15.45
C ALA A 63 8.89 -0.68 14.69
N GLN A 64 7.89 -1.47 15.03
CA GLN A 64 6.57 -1.35 14.42
C GLN A 64 5.92 0.01 14.71
N ALA A 65 6.06 0.52 15.95
CA ALA A 65 5.52 1.83 16.34
C ALA A 65 6.18 2.98 15.57
N ILE A 66 7.51 2.96 15.37
CA ILE A 66 8.23 3.98 14.59
C ILE A 66 7.78 3.95 13.13
N GLY A 67 7.72 2.78 12.51
CA GLY A 67 7.27 2.67 11.11
C GLY A 67 5.83 3.16 10.92
N LEU A 68 4.91 2.79 11.83
CA LEU A 68 3.53 3.28 11.80
C LEU A 68 3.45 4.80 12.06
N LEU A 69 4.26 5.31 12.98
CA LEU A 69 4.34 6.75 13.25
C LEU A 69 4.75 7.52 11.99
N ALA A 70 5.84 7.12 11.33
CA ALA A 70 6.29 7.72 10.08
C ALA A 70 5.20 7.66 9.01
N LEU A 71 4.58 6.49 8.80
CA LEU A 71 3.54 6.29 7.79
C LEU A 71 2.30 7.16 8.05
N THR A 72 1.94 7.35 9.33
CA THR A 72 0.75 8.13 9.71
C THR A 72 1.00 9.64 9.62
N VAL A 73 2.19 10.09 10.01
CA VAL A 73 2.58 11.50 9.90
C VAL A 73 2.70 11.91 8.43
N GLY A 74 3.18 11.00 7.57
CA GLY A 74 3.42 11.29 6.16
C GLY A 74 4.70 12.10 5.93
N PRO A 75 5.03 12.43 4.66
CA PRO A 75 6.23 13.18 4.31
C PRO A 75 6.23 14.61 4.87
N GLY A 76 7.40 15.13 5.15
CA GLY A 76 7.65 16.47 5.71
C GLY A 76 8.69 16.43 6.83
N ASP A 77 8.84 17.54 7.55
CA ASP A 77 9.91 17.74 8.55
C ASP A 77 9.90 16.67 9.65
N CYS A 78 8.71 16.32 10.16
CA CYS A 78 8.59 15.27 11.17
C CYS A 78 9.07 13.89 10.65
N ALA A 79 8.74 13.55 9.41
CA ALA A 79 9.19 12.29 8.81
C ALA A 79 10.70 12.30 8.57
N ASN A 80 11.28 13.44 8.18
CA ASN A 80 12.71 13.59 8.02
C ASN A 80 13.46 13.41 9.34
N GLU A 81 12.93 13.96 10.44
CA GLU A 81 13.51 13.78 11.76
C GLU A 81 13.38 12.34 12.26
N ILE A 82 12.20 11.71 12.08
CA ILE A 82 12.00 10.29 12.39
C ILE A 82 12.99 9.42 11.59
N TYR A 83 13.19 9.70 10.31
CA TYR A 83 14.16 8.99 9.49
C TYR A 83 15.59 9.14 9.99
N ASN A 84 16.04 10.37 10.25
CA ASN A 84 17.41 10.66 10.69
C ASN A 84 17.74 9.94 12.02
N GLU A 85 16.83 9.99 12.98
CA GLU A 85 17.01 9.27 14.25
C GLU A 85 16.96 7.75 14.05
N SER A 86 16.05 7.26 13.20
CA SER A 86 15.96 5.84 12.88
C SER A 86 17.21 5.33 12.17
N LEU A 87 17.77 6.09 11.22
CA LEU A 87 18.98 5.70 10.50
C LEU A 87 20.20 5.59 11.42
N ARG A 88 20.23 6.35 12.50
CA ARG A 88 21.28 6.24 13.53
C ARG A 88 21.14 4.98 14.39
N LEU A 89 19.90 4.52 14.63
CA LEU A 89 19.60 3.43 15.56
C LEU A 89 19.48 2.06 14.91
N LEU A 90 18.71 1.97 13.81
CA LEU A 90 18.31 0.70 13.22
C LEU A 90 19.49 -0.13 12.70
N PRO A 91 20.51 0.45 12.01
CA PRO A 91 21.67 -0.32 11.57
C PRO A 91 22.48 -0.93 12.73
N LEU A 92 22.52 -0.25 13.87
CA LEU A 92 23.17 -0.79 15.08
C LEU A 92 22.34 -1.93 15.69
N ALA A 93 21.02 -1.78 15.72
CA ALA A 93 20.12 -2.82 16.19
C ALA A 93 20.12 -4.06 15.29
N LEU A 94 20.28 -3.92 13.96
CA LEU A 94 20.46 -5.05 13.04
C LEU A 94 21.70 -5.90 13.37
N LYS A 95 22.75 -5.30 13.90
CA LYS A 95 23.98 -6.03 14.30
C LYS A 95 23.76 -6.89 15.56
N SER A 96 22.77 -6.58 16.39
CA SER A 96 22.50 -7.28 17.65
C SER A 96 21.80 -8.64 17.50
N LYS A 97 21.42 -9.03 16.28
CA LYS A 97 20.68 -10.27 15.94
C LYS A 97 19.28 -10.41 16.59
N SER A 98 18.76 -9.34 17.21
CA SER A 98 17.43 -9.35 17.82
C SER A 98 16.40 -8.73 16.89
N GLN A 99 15.32 -9.47 16.58
CA GLN A 99 14.16 -9.01 15.79
C GLN A 99 14.51 -8.34 14.44
N PRO A 100 15.37 -8.94 13.61
CA PRO A 100 15.88 -8.32 12.39
C PRO A 100 14.74 -7.99 11.40
N ILE A 101 13.72 -8.83 11.30
CA ILE A 101 12.58 -8.62 10.40
C ILE A 101 11.87 -7.30 10.73
N ALA A 102 11.51 -7.08 11.99
CA ALA A 102 10.83 -5.85 12.40
C ALA A 102 11.69 -4.59 12.20
N ILE A 103 13.01 -4.71 12.39
CA ILE A 103 13.96 -3.62 12.17
C ILE A 103 14.08 -3.29 10.69
N LEU A 104 14.15 -4.29 9.80
CA LEU A 104 14.20 -4.12 8.34
C LEU A 104 12.90 -3.50 7.81
N GLU A 105 11.75 -3.96 8.30
CA GLU A 105 10.44 -3.38 7.98
C GLU A 105 10.38 -1.91 8.42
N CYS A 106 10.82 -1.60 9.62
CA CYS A 106 10.87 -0.23 10.11
C CYS A 106 11.76 0.64 9.22
N LEU A 107 13.00 0.22 8.93
CA LEU A 107 13.94 0.96 8.11
C LEU A 107 13.37 1.23 6.71
N SER A 108 12.79 0.21 6.07
CA SER A 108 12.21 0.37 4.74
C SER A 108 11.00 1.31 4.74
N ILE A 109 10.13 1.25 5.75
CA ILE A 109 8.95 2.13 5.84
C ILE A 109 9.34 3.58 6.13
N VAL A 110 10.24 3.84 7.07
CA VAL A 110 10.66 5.23 7.37
C VAL A 110 11.37 5.87 6.17
N THR A 111 12.14 5.08 5.41
CA THR A 111 12.75 5.53 4.17
C THR A 111 11.73 5.72 3.05
N PHE A 112 10.73 4.85 2.97
CA PHE A 112 9.66 4.92 1.97
C PHE A 112 8.80 6.16 2.13
N VAL A 113 8.49 6.57 3.37
CA VAL A 113 7.64 7.72 3.68
C VAL A 113 8.34 9.05 3.41
N ARG A 114 9.66 9.10 3.58
CA ARG A 114 10.43 10.32 3.35
C ARG A 114 10.22 10.85 1.93
N ASP A 115 10.33 12.16 1.76
CA ASP A 115 10.32 12.81 0.45
C ASP A 115 11.36 12.18 -0.51
N ASN A 116 11.20 12.38 -1.81
CA ASN A 116 12.01 11.77 -2.87
C ASN A 116 13.47 12.24 -2.85
N ASP A 117 14.19 11.86 -1.80
CA ASP A 117 15.63 11.99 -1.70
C ASP A 117 16.27 10.65 -2.13
N PHE A 118 16.92 10.69 -3.29
CA PHE A 118 17.55 9.51 -3.87
C PHE A 118 18.72 9.02 -3.02
N ASP A 119 19.59 9.91 -2.61
CA ASP A 119 20.85 9.58 -1.93
C ASP A 119 20.57 8.86 -0.59
N GLU A 120 19.57 9.34 0.13
CA GLU A 120 19.17 8.72 1.40
C GLU A 120 18.40 7.41 1.21
N THR A 121 17.65 7.29 0.12
CA THR A 121 17.00 6.03 -0.24
C THR A 121 18.06 4.99 -0.62
N GLU A 122 19.05 5.38 -1.44
CA GLU A 122 20.19 4.54 -1.82
C GLU A 122 21.00 4.11 -0.59
N ARG A 123 21.26 5.03 0.34
CA ARG A 123 21.96 4.72 1.60
C ARG A 123 21.21 3.66 2.41
N SER A 124 19.92 3.75 2.52
CA SER A 124 19.10 2.74 3.22
C SER A 124 19.09 1.41 2.47
N MET A 125 19.03 1.44 1.14
CA MET A 125 19.14 0.24 0.30
C MET A 125 20.52 -0.43 0.47
N GLN A 126 21.60 0.34 0.53
CA GLN A 126 22.94 -0.18 0.76
C GLN A 126 23.05 -0.89 2.12
N ILE A 127 22.50 -0.33 3.18
CA ILE A 127 22.47 -0.96 4.50
C ILE A 127 21.76 -2.31 4.46
N ILE A 128 20.60 -2.37 3.79
CA ILE A 128 19.83 -3.61 3.65
C ILE A 128 20.59 -4.61 2.76
N TRP A 129 21.22 -4.14 1.68
CA TRP A 129 22.02 -4.97 0.76
C TRP A 129 23.21 -5.63 1.45
N GLU A 130 23.97 -4.86 2.24
CA GLU A 130 25.07 -5.41 3.04
C GLU A 130 24.56 -6.46 4.06
N TYR A 131 23.39 -6.22 4.62
CA TYR A 131 22.77 -7.20 5.51
C TYR A 131 22.38 -8.49 4.78
N ILE A 132 21.78 -8.40 3.58
CA ILE A 132 21.44 -9.55 2.74
C ILE A 132 22.67 -10.38 2.44
N ASN A 133 23.74 -9.75 1.93
CA ASN A 133 25.01 -10.43 1.57
C ASN A 133 25.59 -11.16 2.78
N LYS A 134 25.67 -10.48 3.92
CA LYS A 134 26.18 -11.07 5.15
C LYS A 134 25.35 -12.29 5.59
N LYS A 135 24.04 -12.21 5.55
CA LYS A 135 23.14 -13.27 6.00
C LYS A 135 23.09 -14.47 5.06
N CYS A 136 23.22 -14.24 3.75
CA CYS A 136 23.37 -15.32 2.80
C CYS A 136 24.64 -16.13 3.04
N ILE A 137 25.75 -15.48 3.43
CA ILE A 137 27.00 -16.16 3.77
C ILE A 137 26.86 -16.95 5.10
N GLU A 138 26.22 -16.37 6.10
CA GLU A 138 26.01 -17.01 7.42
C GLU A 138 24.97 -18.15 7.38
N LYS A 139 24.28 -18.37 6.23
CA LYS A 139 23.18 -19.34 6.08
C LYS A 139 22.10 -19.20 7.17
N ASP A 140 21.79 -17.97 7.51
CA ASP A 140 20.75 -17.64 8.48
C ASP A 140 19.34 -18.04 7.95
N ALA A 141 18.37 -17.99 8.86
CA ALA A 141 17.01 -18.38 8.55
C ALA A 141 16.48 -17.72 7.26
N ALA A 142 16.00 -18.53 6.34
CA ALA A 142 15.50 -18.12 5.03
C ALA A 142 14.47 -16.98 5.10
N THR A 143 13.63 -16.99 6.15
CA THR A 143 12.64 -15.95 6.41
C THR A 143 13.23 -14.57 6.62
N VAL A 144 14.40 -14.47 7.28
CA VAL A 144 15.07 -13.18 7.51
C VAL A 144 15.62 -12.60 6.21
N VAL A 145 16.27 -13.44 5.39
CA VAL A 145 16.79 -13.01 4.08
C VAL A 145 15.66 -12.64 3.13
N ALA A 146 14.59 -13.44 3.07
CA ALA A 146 13.41 -13.12 2.28
C ALA A 146 12.79 -11.77 2.69
N SER A 147 12.69 -11.52 3.99
CA SER A 147 12.19 -10.26 4.53
C SER A 147 13.11 -9.08 4.17
N ALA A 148 14.44 -9.27 4.22
CA ALA A 148 15.41 -8.26 3.82
C ALA A 148 15.31 -7.95 2.31
N ILE A 149 15.21 -8.97 1.45
CA ILE A 149 14.99 -8.80 0.01
C ILE A 149 13.67 -8.06 -0.25
N SER A 150 12.61 -8.42 0.48
CA SER A 150 11.30 -7.75 0.36
C SER A 150 11.38 -6.27 0.77
N ALA A 151 12.08 -5.93 1.85
CA ALA A 151 12.31 -4.56 2.30
C ALA A 151 13.13 -3.75 1.28
N TRP A 152 14.19 -4.34 0.75
CA TRP A 152 15.01 -3.76 -0.31
C TRP A 152 14.19 -3.49 -1.58
N SER A 153 13.36 -4.45 -1.99
CA SER A 153 12.47 -4.34 -3.15
C SER A 153 11.44 -3.21 -3.00
N LEU A 154 10.94 -2.93 -1.80
CA LEU A 154 10.08 -1.77 -1.55
C LEU A 154 10.80 -0.46 -1.88
N LEU A 155 12.05 -0.32 -1.45
CA LEU A 155 12.85 0.88 -1.72
C LEU A 155 13.20 1.00 -3.20
N LEU A 156 13.52 -0.11 -3.87
CA LEU A 156 13.70 -0.12 -5.32
C LEU A 156 12.43 0.32 -6.06
N ALA A 157 11.26 -0.12 -5.61
CA ALA A 157 9.98 0.31 -6.19
C ALA A 157 9.71 1.82 -6.02
N LYS A 158 10.31 2.47 -5.02
CA LYS A 158 10.23 3.92 -4.78
C LYS A 158 11.10 4.72 -5.73
N ILE A 159 12.31 4.22 -6.05
CA ILE A 159 13.31 4.95 -6.83
C ILE A 159 12.83 5.15 -8.26
N ASP A 160 13.09 6.33 -8.79
CA ASP A 160 12.90 6.64 -10.20
C ASP A 160 14.01 5.98 -11.05
N HIS A 161 13.62 5.38 -12.17
CA HIS A 161 14.49 4.57 -13.03
C HIS A 161 15.71 5.34 -13.59
N CYS A 162 15.60 6.65 -13.78
CA CYS A 162 16.66 7.48 -14.37
C CYS A 162 17.92 7.63 -13.49
N ARG A 163 17.86 7.19 -12.22
CA ARG A 163 18.94 7.42 -11.25
C ARG A 163 19.78 6.18 -10.91
N LEU A 164 19.43 5.02 -11.44
CA LEU A 164 20.14 3.78 -11.15
C LEU A 164 21.29 3.57 -12.15
N ASP A 165 22.51 3.42 -11.64
CA ASP A 165 23.71 3.21 -12.45
C ASP A 165 23.72 1.80 -13.10
N ASN A 166 24.32 1.70 -14.28
CA ASN A 166 24.55 0.44 -14.98
C ASN A 166 25.32 -0.59 -14.15
N ASN A 167 26.21 -0.15 -13.28
CA ASN A 167 26.97 -1.04 -12.39
C ASN A 167 26.08 -1.70 -11.33
N PHE A 168 25.01 -1.04 -10.92
CA PHE A 168 24.03 -1.59 -9.99
C PHE A 168 23.42 -2.91 -10.53
N TRP A 169 23.00 -2.92 -11.79
CA TRP A 169 22.40 -4.09 -12.42
C TRP A 169 23.35 -5.27 -12.55
N LYS A 170 24.64 -4.99 -12.84
CA LYS A 170 25.69 -6.01 -12.97
C LYS A 170 25.97 -6.76 -11.67
N VAL A 171 25.64 -6.18 -10.52
CA VAL A 171 25.82 -6.83 -9.21
C VAL A 171 24.53 -7.53 -8.76
N VAL A 172 23.39 -6.86 -8.90
CA VAL A 172 22.12 -7.32 -8.35
C VAL A 172 21.54 -8.53 -9.10
N ILE A 173 21.58 -8.50 -10.44
CA ILE A 173 21.00 -9.57 -11.24
C ILE A 173 21.72 -10.91 -11.03
N PRO A 174 23.07 -11.00 -11.16
CA PRO A 174 23.76 -12.27 -10.91
C PRO A 174 23.53 -12.80 -9.49
N PHE A 175 23.53 -11.93 -8.50
CA PHE A 175 23.28 -12.32 -7.10
C PHE A 175 21.89 -12.99 -6.92
N PHE A 176 20.84 -12.41 -7.45
CA PHE A 176 19.51 -13.01 -7.35
C PHE A 176 19.37 -14.31 -8.17
N LEU A 177 20.04 -14.39 -9.33
CA LEU A 177 20.10 -15.63 -10.11
C LEU A 177 20.85 -16.75 -9.37
N GLU A 178 21.93 -16.42 -8.71
CA GLU A 178 22.68 -17.37 -7.88
C GLU A 178 21.84 -17.86 -6.71
N LEU A 179 21.09 -16.98 -6.05
CA LEU A 179 20.14 -17.35 -5.01
C LEU A 179 19.06 -18.33 -5.51
N LEU A 180 18.58 -18.18 -6.73
CA LEU A 180 17.64 -19.11 -7.34
C LEU A 180 18.30 -20.43 -7.71
N LYS A 181 19.55 -20.42 -8.20
CA LYS A 181 20.32 -21.60 -8.62
C LYS A 181 20.78 -22.46 -7.45
N SER A 182 21.26 -21.85 -6.37
CA SER A 182 21.96 -22.53 -5.28
C SER A 182 21.12 -23.57 -4.53
N LYS A 183 19.84 -23.75 -4.90
CA LYS A 183 18.89 -24.57 -4.17
C LYS A 183 18.07 -25.51 -5.06
N TYR A 184 18.73 -26.15 -6.02
CA TYR A 184 18.15 -27.26 -6.80
C TYR A 184 17.71 -28.46 -5.94
N GLU A 185 18.11 -28.51 -4.67
CA GLU A 185 17.51 -29.41 -3.70
C GLU A 185 16.21 -28.79 -3.17
N VAL A 186 15.12 -29.54 -3.34
CA VAL A 186 13.76 -29.22 -2.87
C VAL A 186 13.77 -29.06 -1.34
N SER A 187 14.28 -27.92 -0.86
CA SER A 187 14.28 -27.60 0.56
C SER A 187 13.12 -26.65 0.87
N ALA A 188 12.55 -26.77 2.07
CA ALA A 188 11.52 -25.87 2.56
C ALA A 188 11.97 -24.38 2.51
N GLU A 189 13.26 -24.13 2.57
CA GLU A 189 13.85 -22.80 2.46
C GLU A 189 13.73 -22.21 1.06
N HIS A 190 13.84 -23.02 0.00
CA HIS A 190 13.68 -22.57 -1.38
C HIS A 190 12.25 -22.04 -1.62
N ALA A 191 11.24 -22.68 -1.06
CA ALA A 191 9.86 -22.22 -1.15
C ALA A 191 9.65 -20.81 -0.55
N ILE A 192 10.49 -20.40 0.42
CA ILE A 192 10.43 -19.09 1.04
C ILE A 192 11.13 -18.03 0.19
N TYR A 193 12.30 -18.33 -0.40
CA TYR A 193 13.05 -17.34 -1.19
C TYR A 193 12.48 -17.12 -2.57
N HIS A 194 12.07 -18.18 -3.23
CA HIS A 194 11.71 -18.16 -4.65
C HIS A 194 10.72 -17.05 -5.01
N PRO A 195 9.55 -16.91 -4.36
CA PRO A 195 8.57 -15.88 -4.73
C PRO A 195 9.12 -14.46 -4.53
N VAL A 196 9.91 -14.24 -3.48
CA VAL A 196 10.45 -12.92 -3.14
C VAL A 196 11.57 -12.51 -4.10
N VAL A 197 12.43 -13.45 -4.49
CA VAL A 197 13.50 -13.20 -5.44
C VAL A 197 12.95 -12.99 -6.85
N VAL A 198 11.94 -13.75 -7.27
CA VAL A 198 11.27 -13.55 -8.56
C VAL A 198 10.57 -12.18 -8.61
N GLU A 199 9.91 -11.78 -7.53
CA GLU A 199 9.33 -10.43 -7.40
C GLU A 199 10.40 -9.34 -7.51
N ALA A 200 11.56 -9.52 -6.85
CA ALA A 200 12.68 -8.58 -6.93
C ALA A 200 13.25 -8.48 -8.35
N LEU A 201 13.44 -9.62 -9.04
CA LEU A 201 13.90 -9.65 -10.43
C LEU A 201 12.89 -8.99 -11.39
N ALA A 202 11.59 -9.16 -11.17
CA ALA A 202 10.56 -8.48 -11.95
C ALA A 202 10.64 -6.95 -11.80
N LEU A 203 10.87 -6.46 -10.59
CA LEU A 203 11.11 -5.03 -10.33
C LEU A 203 12.39 -4.52 -11.00
N VAL A 204 13.48 -5.29 -10.90
CA VAL A 204 14.76 -4.98 -11.55
C VAL A 204 14.57 -4.87 -13.06
N SER A 205 13.86 -5.83 -13.68
CA SER A 205 13.56 -5.82 -15.12
C SER A 205 12.67 -4.63 -15.53
N GLU A 206 11.64 -4.31 -14.74
CA GLU A 206 10.78 -3.14 -14.96
C GLU A 206 11.61 -1.84 -14.96
N LYS A 207 12.44 -1.63 -13.94
CA LYS A 207 13.27 -0.44 -13.80
C LYS A 207 14.35 -0.37 -14.90
N GLY A 208 14.99 -1.47 -15.24
CA GLY A 208 15.97 -1.56 -16.32
C GLY A 208 15.36 -1.27 -17.70
N SER A 209 14.15 -1.73 -17.97
CA SER A 209 13.45 -1.42 -19.22
C SER A 209 13.09 0.07 -19.33
N GLN A 210 12.66 0.68 -18.22
CA GLN A 210 12.34 2.12 -18.18
C GLN A 210 13.59 2.99 -18.35
N HIS A 211 14.75 2.57 -17.84
CA HIS A 211 16.02 3.29 -18.01
C HIS A 211 16.42 3.41 -19.47
N LYS A 212 16.19 2.38 -20.29
CA LYS A 212 16.47 2.42 -21.73
C LYS A 212 15.68 3.49 -22.47
N PHE A 213 14.39 3.62 -22.18
CA PHE A 213 13.54 4.62 -22.83
C PHE A 213 13.95 6.07 -22.47
N CYS A 214 14.54 6.31 -21.31
CA CYS A 214 15.00 7.64 -20.92
C CYS A 214 16.36 7.99 -21.56
N SER A 215 17.27 7.03 -21.67
CA SER A 215 18.59 7.27 -22.32
C SER A 215 18.49 7.48 -23.82
N GLU A 216 17.46 6.93 -24.48
CA GLU A 216 17.19 7.15 -25.91
C GLU A 216 16.55 8.52 -26.19
N ALA A 217 15.96 9.18 -25.20
CA ALA A 217 15.35 10.51 -25.36
C ALA A 217 16.37 11.66 -25.27
N ASP A 218 17.52 11.46 -24.59
CA ASP A 218 18.53 12.49 -24.35
C ASP A 218 19.73 12.41 -25.31
N ASP A 219 19.91 11.33 -26.08
CA ASP A 219 21.07 11.20 -26.95
C ASP A 219 20.69 10.64 -28.33
N ASN A 220 20.77 11.49 -29.34
CA ASN A 220 20.71 11.12 -30.75
C ASN A 220 22.00 10.46 -31.23
N SER A 221 22.75 9.78 -30.38
CA SER A 221 23.90 8.99 -30.81
C SER A 221 24.18 7.79 -29.89
N TYR A 222 24.17 6.64 -30.55
CA TYR A 222 24.62 5.32 -30.11
C TYR A 222 23.65 4.39 -29.42
N THR A 223 23.04 3.59 -30.24
CA THR A 223 22.46 2.25 -29.96
C THR A 223 23.36 1.41 -29.07
N GLY A 224 22.88 1.15 -27.86
CA GLY A 224 23.46 0.15 -26.94
C GLY A 224 22.34 -0.72 -26.37
N VAL A 225 21.99 -1.74 -27.09
CA VAL A 225 21.06 -2.81 -26.77
C VAL A 225 21.34 -3.40 -25.38
N LEU A 226 20.41 -3.25 -24.43
CA LEU A 226 20.22 -4.24 -23.39
C LEU A 226 19.07 -5.18 -23.82
N GLY A 227 19.22 -5.78 -24.96
CA GLY A 227 18.67 -7.10 -25.19
C GLY A 227 19.41 -8.05 -24.26
N VAL A 228 18.71 -9.04 -23.73
CA VAL A 228 19.25 -10.23 -23.07
C VAL A 228 20.22 -10.99 -24.02
N ALA A 229 20.61 -10.41 -25.16
CA ALA A 229 21.36 -10.99 -26.26
C ALA A 229 22.85 -10.65 -26.28
N ASP A 230 23.38 -9.70 -25.52
CA ASP A 230 24.78 -9.29 -25.62
C ASP A 230 25.66 -9.60 -24.39
N MET A 231 25.46 -10.76 -23.80
CA MET A 231 26.56 -11.47 -23.10
C MET A 231 27.10 -12.54 -24.04
N GLN A 232 27.77 -12.13 -25.13
CA GLN A 232 28.59 -13.02 -25.92
C GLN A 232 30.01 -13.02 -25.38
N HIS A 233 30.49 -14.20 -25.13
CA HIS A 233 31.77 -14.84 -25.04
C HIS A 233 32.15 -15.38 -23.65
N ASP A 234 31.55 -16.50 -23.30
CA ASP A 234 32.31 -17.62 -22.77
C ASP A 234 31.56 -18.91 -23.14
N GLU A 235 32.12 -19.71 -24.04
CA GLU A 235 31.47 -20.88 -24.69
C GLU A 235 31.23 -22.07 -23.77
N SER A 236 31.59 -22.00 -22.49
CA SER A 236 31.32 -23.06 -21.48
C SER A 236 30.08 -22.86 -20.62
N ALA A 237 29.36 -21.74 -20.82
CA ALA A 237 28.13 -21.41 -20.05
C ALA A 237 26.81 -21.63 -20.84
N VAL A 238 26.85 -22.40 -21.93
CA VAL A 238 25.75 -22.47 -22.91
C VAL A 238 24.58 -23.35 -22.46
N ASP A 239 24.71 -24.15 -21.40
CA ASP A 239 23.63 -25.06 -20.95
C ASP A 239 22.78 -24.55 -19.78
N GLU A 240 23.02 -23.34 -19.26
CA GLU A 240 22.28 -22.81 -18.12
C GLU A 240 21.68 -21.42 -18.36
N LYS A 241 21.24 -21.11 -19.56
CA LYS A 241 20.27 -20.01 -19.75
C LYS A 241 18.94 -20.42 -19.13
N TRP A 242 18.90 -20.46 -17.82
CA TRP A 242 17.64 -20.21 -17.11
C TRP A 242 17.15 -18.90 -17.63
N ASN A 243 16.14 -19.01 -18.47
CA ASN A 243 15.65 -17.89 -19.24
C ASN A 243 14.95 -16.97 -18.23
N VAL A 244 15.68 -15.95 -17.69
CA VAL A 244 15.09 -14.92 -16.85
C VAL A 244 13.79 -14.44 -17.51
N SER A 245 13.75 -14.44 -18.84
CA SER A 245 12.56 -14.12 -19.62
C SER A 245 11.42 -15.17 -19.45
N GLU A 246 11.72 -16.43 -19.19
CA GLU A 246 10.68 -17.44 -18.89
C GLU A 246 10.15 -17.32 -17.47
N LEU A 247 11.03 -17.15 -16.48
CA LEU A 247 10.63 -16.85 -15.09
C LEU A 247 9.80 -15.56 -15.02
N LEU A 248 10.20 -14.54 -15.77
CA LEU A 248 9.46 -13.28 -15.83
C LEU A 248 8.16 -13.41 -16.65
N LYS A 249 8.07 -14.33 -17.62
CA LYS A 249 6.80 -14.62 -18.32
C LYS A 249 5.77 -15.28 -17.40
N GLU A 250 6.20 -16.16 -16.51
CA GLU A 250 5.31 -16.75 -15.49
C GLU A 250 4.87 -15.70 -14.46
N TYR A 251 5.77 -14.78 -14.11
CA TYR A 251 5.52 -13.67 -13.20
C TYR A 251 4.93 -12.45 -13.91
N ASN A 252 4.66 -12.54 -15.21
CA ASN A 252 4.18 -11.42 -15.99
C ASN A 252 3.10 -10.64 -15.21
N CYS A 253 3.40 -9.37 -14.93
CA CYS A 253 2.59 -8.51 -14.07
C CYS A 253 1.14 -8.48 -14.57
N LYS A 254 0.35 -9.45 -14.10
CA LYS A 254 -1.09 -9.47 -14.40
C LYS A 254 -1.69 -8.24 -13.76
N GLN A 255 -2.33 -7.43 -14.58
CA GLN A 255 -3.09 -6.31 -14.07
C GLN A 255 -3.99 -6.78 -12.93
N THR A 256 -3.70 -6.32 -11.72
CA THR A 256 -4.41 -6.73 -10.51
C THR A 256 -5.31 -5.57 -10.05
N SER A 257 -6.55 -5.87 -9.72
CA SER A 257 -7.44 -4.90 -9.11
C SER A 257 -7.69 -5.29 -7.66
N LEU A 258 -7.49 -4.33 -6.75
CA LEU A 258 -7.75 -4.50 -5.32
C LEU A 258 -8.93 -3.61 -4.93
N LYS A 259 -10.01 -4.20 -4.43
CA LYS A 259 -11.15 -3.46 -3.88
C LYS A 259 -10.95 -3.24 -2.38
N VAL A 260 -10.98 -1.98 -1.94
CA VAL A 260 -10.93 -1.61 -0.53
C VAL A 260 -12.05 -0.61 -0.24
N GLY A 261 -13.06 -1.05 0.51
CA GLY A 261 -14.26 -0.26 0.74
C GLY A 261 -14.93 0.16 -0.57
N ARG A 262 -15.08 1.45 -0.77
CA ARG A 262 -15.66 2.04 -2.00
C ARG A 262 -14.66 2.31 -3.11
N TYR A 263 -13.39 1.96 -2.96
CA TYR A 263 -12.33 2.23 -3.92
C TYR A 263 -11.84 0.97 -4.59
N ILE A 264 -11.52 1.08 -5.88
CA ILE A 264 -10.84 0.06 -6.65
C ILE A 264 -9.49 0.63 -7.08
N PHE A 265 -8.42 -0.07 -6.71
CA PHE A 265 -7.05 0.26 -7.09
C PHE A 265 -6.63 -0.65 -8.25
N LYS A 266 -6.30 -0.06 -9.39
CA LYS A 266 -5.78 -0.79 -10.55
C LYS A 266 -4.25 -0.72 -10.50
N LEU A 267 -3.61 -1.85 -10.30
CA LEU A 267 -2.17 -1.99 -10.22
C LEU A 267 -1.67 -2.60 -11.51
N THR A 268 -0.90 -1.86 -12.27
CA THR A 268 -0.45 -2.23 -13.62
C THR A 268 1.03 -2.58 -13.67
N THR A 269 1.82 -2.11 -12.71
CA THR A 269 3.27 -2.30 -12.66
C THR A 269 3.69 -3.15 -11.46
N SER A 270 4.85 -3.83 -11.56
CA SER A 270 5.43 -4.60 -10.45
C SER A 270 5.74 -3.67 -9.26
N SER A 271 6.18 -2.44 -9.52
CA SER A 271 6.43 -1.44 -8.50
C SER A 271 5.18 -1.08 -7.69
N GLU A 272 4.03 -0.91 -8.35
CA GLU A 272 2.75 -0.63 -7.67
C GLU A 272 2.27 -1.82 -6.86
N GLN A 273 2.38 -3.03 -7.42
CA GLN A 273 2.00 -4.27 -6.73
C GLN A 273 2.87 -4.49 -5.50
N LYS A 274 4.19 -4.25 -5.61
CA LYS A 274 5.12 -4.35 -4.48
C LYS A 274 4.78 -3.36 -3.37
N LYS A 275 4.59 -2.08 -3.70
CA LYS A 275 4.19 -1.06 -2.72
C LYS A 275 2.90 -1.46 -2.00
N MET A 276 1.89 -1.92 -2.75
CA MET A 276 0.60 -2.31 -2.20
C MET A 276 0.70 -3.55 -1.30
N SER A 277 1.35 -4.61 -1.76
CA SER A 277 1.50 -5.87 -1.02
C SER A 277 2.30 -5.66 0.27
N TYR A 278 3.39 -4.88 0.19
CA TYR A 278 4.23 -4.59 1.35
C TYR A 278 3.50 -3.77 2.41
N LEU A 279 2.80 -2.70 1.99
CA LEU A 279 2.01 -1.87 2.91
C LEU A 279 0.85 -2.65 3.52
N LYS A 280 0.20 -3.52 2.76
CA LYS A 280 -0.84 -4.41 3.28
C LYS A 280 -0.28 -5.36 4.34
N HIS A 281 0.89 -5.95 4.12
CA HIS A 281 1.56 -6.79 5.10
C HIS A 281 1.93 -6.02 6.37
N PHE A 282 2.57 -4.87 6.24
CA PHE A 282 3.03 -4.05 7.37
C PHE A 282 1.89 -3.49 8.22
N LEU A 283 0.84 -2.98 7.59
CA LEU A 283 -0.32 -2.40 8.27
C LEU A 283 -1.25 -3.47 8.87
N GLY A 284 -1.31 -4.67 8.27
CA GLY A 284 -2.23 -5.72 8.70
C GLY A 284 -3.67 -5.22 8.79
N ASP A 285 -4.29 -5.34 9.96
CA ASP A 285 -5.69 -4.93 10.22
C ASP A 285 -5.94 -3.43 9.96
N GLY A 286 -4.90 -2.59 10.09
CA GLY A 286 -4.99 -1.15 9.84
C GLY A 286 -5.01 -0.77 8.36
N PHE A 287 -4.73 -1.71 7.45
CA PHE A 287 -4.57 -1.42 6.03
C PHE A 287 -5.78 -0.71 5.41
N ASN A 288 -6.98 -1.24 5.64
CA ASN A 288 -8.21 -0.67 5.08
C ASN A 288 -8.44 0.77 5.55
N LYS A 289 -8.11 1.07 6.79
CA LYS A 289 -8.24 2.41 7.35
C LYS A 289 -7.22 3.37 6.74
N HIS A 290 -5.96 2.96 6.70
CA HIS A 290 -4.89 3.79 6.16
C HIS A 290 -5.05 4.05 4.65
N ILE A 291 -5.43 3.04 3.86
CA ILE A 291 -5.60 3.24 2.41
C ILE A 291 -6.76 4.18 2.07
N VAL A 292 -7.73 4.34 2.98
CA VAL A 292 -8.88 5.24 2.81
C VAL A 292 -8.59 6.64 3.34
N ASP A 293 -7.95 6.76 4.50
CA ASP A 293 -7.88 8.02 5.25
C ASP A 293 -6.48 8.65 5.27
N ASN A 294 -5.42 7.94 4.90
CA ASN A 294 -4.07 8.46 4.92
C ASN A 294 -3.73 9.20 3.62
N ASN A 295 -3.53 10.52 3.71
CA ASN A 295 -3.22 11.37 2.57
C ASN A 295 -1.93 10.98 1.84
N PHE A 296 -0.91 10.50 2.55
CA PHE A 296 0.32 10.02 1.93
C PHE A 296 0.05 8.82 1.02
N LEU A 297 -0.71 7.83 1.51
CA LEU A 297 -1.06 6.65 0.69
C LEU A 297 -1.97 7.02 -0.48
N HIS A 298 -2.82 8.03 -0.33
CA HIS A 298 -3.59 8.57 -1.46
C HIS A 298 -2.65 9.09 -2.56
N ASN A 299 -1.59 9.82 -2.19
CA ASN A 299 -0.64 10.35 -3.16
C ASN A 299 0.19 9.23 -3.81
N VAL A 300 0.63 8.23 -3.04
CA VAL A 300 1.38 7.07 -3.56
C VAL A 300 0.59 6.29 -4.61
N PHE A 301 -0.73 6.16 -4.42
CA PHE A 301 -1.64 5.44 -5.32
C PHE A 301 -2.56 6.37 -6.12
N ASN A 302 -2.22 7.67 -6.22
CA ASN A 302 -2.99 8.64 -6.99
C ASN A 302 -3.04 8.24 -8.47
N GLY A 303 -4.23 8.38 -9.07
CA GLY A 303 -4.48 7.94 -10.46
C GLY A 303 -4.76 6.45 -10.63
N LYS A 304 -4.53 5.62 -9.61
CA LYS A 304 -4.86 4.18 -9.60
C LYS A 304 -6.15 3.87 -8.82
N ARG A 305 -6.71 4.90 -8.20
CA ARG A 305 -7.90 4.82 -7.35
C ARG A 305 -9.13 5.23 -8.17
N GLU A 306 -10.00 4.27 -8.39
CA GLU A 306 -11.35 4.54 -8.93
C GLU A 306 -12.37 4.40 -7.81
N GLU A 307 -13.29 5.35 -7.72
CA GLU A 307 -14.41 5.22 -6.81
C GLU A 307 -15.37 4.17 -7.37
N TYR A 308 -15.61 3.10 -6.61
CA TYR A 308 -16.63 2.12 -6.97
C TYR A 308 -17.99 2.82 -6.90
N ARG A 309 -18.43 3.34 -8.01
CA ARG A 309 -19.83 3.65 -8.19
C ARG A 309 -20.50 2.30 -8.38
N GLY A 310 -21.18 1.82 -7.33
CA GLY A 310 -22.04 0.65 -7.44
C GLY A 310 -22.91 0.75 -8.70
N PRO A 311 -23.56 -0.34 -9.14
CA PRO A 311 -24.42 -0.26 -10.30
C PRO A 311 -25.28 0.98 -10.11
N THR A 312 -25.09 1.97 -10.98
CA THR A 312 -25.88 3.18 -10.98
C THR A 312 -27.31 2.72 -11.07
N LEU A 313 -28.04 2.79 -9.94
CA LEU A 313 -29.48 2.73 -10.02
C LEU A 313 -29.82 3.73 -11.11
N TYR A 314 -30.34 3.20 -12.22
CA TYR A 314 -30.88 4.04 -13.28
C TYR A 314 -31.88 4.97 -12.63
N VAL A 315 -31.47 6.18 -12.31
CA VAL A 315 -32.37 7.27 -12.01
C VAL A 315 -32.85 7.71 -13.38
N PRO A 316 -34.11 7.40 -13.76
CA PRO A 316 -34.63 7.89 -15.01
C PRO A 316 -34.41 9.40 -14.99
N GLU A 317 -33.78 9.95 -16.02
CA GLU A 317 -33.76 11.40 -16.23
C GLU A 317 -35.21 11.86 -16.08
N GLU A 318 -35.44 12.71 -15.09
CA GLU A 318 -36.73 13.40 -15.00
C GLU A 318 -36.85 14.20 -16.29
N LYS A 319 -37.48 13.59 -17.29
CA LYS A 319 -37.97 14.35 -18.42
C LYS A 319 -38.91 15.36 -17.82
N GLU A 320 -38.51 16.63 -17.83
CA GLU A 320 -39.44 17.72 -17.59
C GLU A 320 -40.58 17.54 -18.60
N VAL A 321 -41.64 16.93 -18.15
CA VAL A 321 -42.90 16.90 -18.92
C VAL A 321 -43.48 18.28 -18.69
N THR A 322 -43.17 19.21 -19.59
CA THR A 322 -43.93 20.44 -19.71
C THR A 322 -45.34 20.05 -20.13
N ALA A 323 -46.22 19.89 -19.16
CA ALA A 323 -47.63 19.75 -19.41
C ALA A 323 -48.17 21.16 -19.68
N GLU A 324 -48.50 21.43 -20.92
CA GLU A 324 -49.32 22.61 -21.25
C GLU A 324 -50.65 22.46 -20.53
N ILE A 325 -50.83 23.24 -19.47
CA ILE A 325 -52.11 23.30 -18.77
C ILE A 325 -53.03 24.25 -19.56
N TYR A 326 -53.93 23.66 -20.32
CA TYR A 326 -55.05 24.44 -20.90
C TYR A 326 -55.93 24.93 -19.74
N ILE A 327 -55.93 26.23 -19.52
CA ILE A 327 -56.83 26.89 -18.53
C ILE A 327 -58.09 27.34 -19.32
N PRO A 328 -59.23 26.65 -19.20
CA PRO A 328 -60.44 27.14 -19.82
C PRO A 328 -61.00 28.34 -19.06
N GLY A 329 -61.58 29.28 -19.83
CA GLY A 329 -62.09 30.53 -19.31
C GLY A 329 -63.16 30.39 -18.22
N ASP A 330 -63.34 31.45 -17.45
CA ASP A 330 -63.87 31.70 -16.10
C ASP A 330 -65.21 31.10 -15.68
N ARG A 331 -66.00 30.41 -16.53
CA ARG A 331 -67.36 29.99 -16.15
C ARG A 331 -67.49 28.64 -15.48
N ASP A 332 -66.50 27.77 -15.58
CA ASP A 332 -66.61 26.39 -15.05
C ASP A 332 -65.54 26.02 -14.00
N ILE A 333 -64.71 26.95 -13.55
CA ILE A 333 -63.56 26.69 -12.66
C ILE A 333 -64.00 26.09 -11.34
N ARG A 334 -65.04 26.61 -10.69
CA ARG A 334 -65.46 26.13 -9.37
C ARG A 334 -66.07 24.73 -9.35
N ASN A 335 -66.76 24.32 -10.39
CA ASN A 335 -67.32 22.98 -10.49
C ASN A 335 -66.29 21.95 -10.93
N ARG A 336 -65.33 22.34 -11.76
CA ARG A 336 -64.21 21.49 -12.15
C ARG A 336 -63.20 21.30 -11.00
N GLU A 337 -62.92 22.29 -10.20
CA GLU A 337 -62.06 22.16 -9.02
C GLU A 337 -62.59 21.14 -8.01
N ARG A 338 -63.93 21.11 -7.78
CA ARG A 338 -64.56 20.09 -6.93
C ARG A 338 -64.44 18.67 -7.50
N LEU A 339 -64.60 18.52 -8.83
CA LEU A 339 -64.41 17.23 -9.51
C LEU A 339 -62.94 16.77 -9.57
N ILE A 340 -62.01 17.72 -9.75
CA ILE A 340 -60.60 17.45 -9.78
C ILE A 340 -60.07 17.03 -8.37
N ASN A 341 -60.55 17.69 -7.34
CA ASN A 341 -60.04 17.47 -5.97
C ASN A 341 -60.72 16.33 -5.22
N ASN A 342 -62.00 16.02 -5.49
CA ASN A 342 -62.77 15.09 -4.64
C ASN A 342 -63.17 13.76 -5.33
N SER A 343 -62.97 13.57 -6.61
CA SER A 343 -63.30 12.29 -7.24
C SER A 343 -62.20 11.26 -7.11
N ARG A 344 -62.55 9.98 -6.87
CA ARG A 344 -61.62 8.86 -6.81
C ARG A 344 -60.77 8.69 -8.10
N ASN A 345 -61.31 9.15 -9.21
CA ASN A 345 -60.67 9.08 -10.53
C ASN A 345 -59.99 10.37 -10.95
N SER A 346 -59.88 11.36 -10.08
CA SER A 346 -59.26 12.65 -10.41
C SER A 346 -57.73 12.46 -10.63
N ILE A 347 -57.19 13.26 -11.54
CA ILE A 347 -55.75 13.28 -11.87
C ILE A 347 -54.92 13.54 -10.59
N MET A 348 -55.40 14.42 -9.70
CA MET A 348 -54.76 14.73 -8.44
C MET A 348 -54.78 13.55 -7.44
N SER A 349 -55.89 12.80 -7.35
CA SER A 349 -55.94 11.61 -6.50
C SER A 349 -55.08 10.48 -7.01
N LYS A 350 -55.05 10.28 -8.35
CA LYS A 350 -54.13 9.33 -8.98
C LYS A 350 -52.66 9.73 -8.79
N GLY A 351 -52.31 11.01 -8.96
CA GLY A 351 -50.99 11.52 -8.74
C GLY A 351 -50.51 11.34 -7.30
N LYS A 352 -51.36 11.66 -6.29
CA LYS A 352 -51.07 11.43 -4.87
C LYS A 352 -50.88 9.94 -4.55
N THR A 353 -51.66 9.06 -5.18
CA THR A 353 -51.55 7.61 -4.99
C THR A 353 -50.25 7.09 -5.62
N GLN A 354 -49.91 7.53 -6.82
CA GLN A 354 -48.68 7.18 -7.48
C GLN A 354 -47.44 7.66 -6.72
N LEU A 355 -47.44 8.90 -6.24
CA LEU A 355 -46.38 9.44 -5.39
C LEU A 355 -46.20 8.62 -4.09
N ARG A 356 -47.32 8.27 -3.42
CA ARG A 356 -47.29 7.47 -2.19
C ARG A 356 -46.75 6.06 -2.44
N ASN A 357 -47.11 5.44 -3.56
CA ASN A 357 -46.61 4.13 -3.93
C ASN A 357 -45.12 4.21 -4.27
N LYS A 358 -44.67 5.23 -5.04
CA LYS A 358 -43.25 5.46 -5.34
C LYS A 358 -42.41 5.64 -4.06
N LEU A 359 -42.91 6.42 -3.11
CA LEU A 359 -42.26 6.60 -1.80
C LEU A 359 -42.18 5.30 -0.98
N ARG A 360 -43.23 4.46 -1.04
CA ARG A 360 -43.20 3.13 -0.39
C ARG A 360 -42.18 2.21 -1.02
N THR A 361 -42.09 2.18 -2.34
CA THR A 361 -41.06 1.38 -3.07
C THR A 361 -39.64 1.82 -2.70
N ILE A 362 -39.37 3.12 -2.70
CA ILE A 362 -38.06 3.67 -2.30
C ILE A 362 -37.76 3.32 -0.82
N ALA A 363 -38.72 3.37 0.05
CA ALA A 363 -38.57 3.01 1.47
C ALA A 363 -38.27 1.51 1.66
N GLN A 364 -38.90 0.64 0.84
CA GLN A 364 -38.65 -0.80 0.84
C GLN A 364 -37.25 -1.11 0.30
N GLU A 365 -36.86 -0.48 -0.82
CA GLU A 365 -35.53 -0.65 -1.40
C GLU A 365 -34.41 -0.19 -0.44
N LYS A 366 -34.62 0.93 0.28
CA LYS A 366 -33.69 1.35 1.34
C LYS A 366 -33.57 0.34 2.48
N LYS A 367 -34.69 -0.27 2.90
CA LYS A 367 -34.68 -1.32 3.93
C LYS A 367 -33.97 -2.58 3.45
N THR A 368 -34.17 -2.97 2.19
CA THR A 368 -33.50 -4.13 1.59
C THR A 368 -32.00 -3.89 1.47
N CYS A 369 -31.56 -2.70 1.03
CA CYS A 369 -30.15 -2.33 1.00
C CYS A 369 -29.50 -2.29 2.39
N GLN A 370 -30.24 -1.85 3.42
CA GLN A 370 -29.75 -1.88 4.81
C GLN A 370 -29.67 -3.30 5.37
N GLY A 371 -30.58 -4.20 4.98
CA GLY A 371 -30.54 -5.62 5.35
C GLY A 371 -29.32 -6.33 4.79
N PHE A 372 -28.98 -6.13 3.51
CA PHE A 372 -27.79 -6.69 2.87
C PHE A 372 -26.47 -6.20 3.50
N LEU A 373 -26.42 -4.98 4.01
CA LEU A 373 -25.25 -4.46 4.71
C LEU A 373 -25.09 -5.02 6.12
N HIS A 374 -26.16 -5.54 6.72
CA HIS A 374 -26.14 -6.11 8.07
C HIS A 374 -25.73 -7.60 8.04
N ASP A 375 -26.15 -8.35 7.01
CA ASP A 375 -25.80 -9.77 6.86
C ASP A 375 -24.32 -9.98 6.47
N GLU A 376 -23.70 -9.03 5.73
CA GLU A 376 -22.24 -9.08 5.42
C GLU A 376 -21.35 -8.74 6.64
N MET A 377 -21.88 -8.21 7.73
CA MET A 377 -21.12 -7.90 8.95
C MET A 377 -21.20 -8.98 10.03
N THR A 378 -22.01 -10.03 9.84
CA THR A 378 -22.20 -11.09 10.85
C THR A 378 -21.51 -12.41 10.51
N ASP A 379 -20.94 -12.58 9.31
CA ASP A 379 -20.22 -13.78 8.86
C ASP A 379 -18.71 -13.49 8.64
N GLY A 380 -18.06 -12.81 9.60
CA GLY A 380 -16.62 -12.57 9.54
C GLY A 380 -15.96 -12.80 10.90
#